data_7501e3a38cd23898d6770516ffbacbcf
#
_entry.id   7501e3a38cd23898d6770516ffbacbcf
#
_cell.length_a   1.000
_cell.length_b   1.000
_cell.length_c   1.000
_cell.angle_alpha   90.00
_cell.angle_beta   90.00
_cell.angle_gamma   90.00
#
_symmetry.space_group_name_H-M   'P 1'
#
loop_
_entity.id
_entity.type
_entity.pdbx_description
1 polymer ?
#
loop_
_entity_poly.entity_id
_entity_poly.type
_entity_poly.pdbx_seq_one_letter_code
_entity_poly.pdbx_strand_id
1 'polypeptide(L)'
;MDSGHTLVVLRHAKAAGEPGVNDVQRPLTGRGRRDAAAAGRWLLAQGIAPDQVLCSSARRTRETWEQVSAAMGASAPDAGAVSFESRVYDAGTQDLLDLVNEQPNDAQTILTVGHNPASAHLVTWLTGRSDIAFPACALAVIRLGESWAAVVPGGGELAALWAPGPAA
;
A
#
# COMPACT_ATOMS: atom_id res chain seq x y z
N MET A 1 23.55 -0.70 -11.82
CA MET A 1 22.54 0.28 -11.47
C MET A 1 21.17 -0.32 -11.63
N ASP A 2 20.45 -0.34 -10.56
CA ASP A 2 19.10 -0.91 -10.58
C ASP A 2 18.14 0.16 -11.11
N SER A 3 17.73 0.04 -12.37
CA SER A 3 16.81 0.97 -13.03
C SER A 3 15.35 0.54 -12.91
N GLY A 4 15.07 -0.49 -12.10
CA GLY A 4 13.74 -1.01 -11.90
C GLY A 4 12.86 -0.13 -11.02
N HIS A 5 11.57 -0.39 -11.09
CA HIS A 5 10.56 0.26 -10.27
C HIS A 5 10.33 -0.50 -8.97
N THR A 6 9.85 0.20 -7.96
CA THR A 6 9.46 -0.39 -6.67
C THR A 6 7.97 -0.14 -6.43
N LEU A 7 7.23 -1.20 -6.13
CA LEU A 7 5.85 -1.11 -5.70
C LEU A 7 5.75 -1.49 -4.23
N VAL A 8 5.17 -0.61 -3.42
CA VAL A 8 4.85 -0.91 -2.03
C VAL A 8 3.35 -1.15 -1.94
N VAL A 9 2.96 -2.35 -1.55
CA VAL A 9 1.55 -2.72 -1.37
C VAL A 9 1.25 -2.68 0.13
N LEU A 10 0.39 -1.76 0.55
CA LEU A 10 0.01 -1.58 1.95
C LEU A 10 -1.48 -1.85 2.13
N ARG A 11 -1.81 -2.79 3.00
CA ARG A 11 -3.19 -2.98 3.46
C ARG A 11 -3.50 -1.98 4.57
N HIS A 12 -4.72 -1.41 4.57
CA HIS A 12 -5.14 -0.48 5.63
C HIS A 12 -4.93 -1.08 7.02
N ALA A 13 -4.69 -0.22 8.01
CA ALA A 13 -4.53 -0.61 9.40
C ALA A 13 -5.88 -1.00 10.03
N LYS A 14 -5.85 -1.48 11.27
CA LYS A 14 -7.03 -1.99 11.95
C LYS A 14 -8.15 -0.95 12.02
N ALA A 15 -9.31 -1.30 11.49
CA ALA A 15 -10.48 -0.44 11.43
C ALA A 15 -11.53 -0.86 12.45
N ALA A 16 -12.26 0.13 12.97
CA ALA A 16 -13.39 -0.11 13.86
C ALA A 16 -14.61 -0.59 13.06
N GLY A 17 -15.41 -1.48 13.65
CA GLY A 17 -16.70 -1.88 13.12
C GLY A 17 -17.79 -1.42 14.07
N GLU A 18 -18.43 -0.29 13.77
CA GLU A 18 -19.51 0.24 14.60
C GLU A 18 -20.86 0.03 13.91
N PRO A 19 -21.92 -0.43 14.65
CA PRO A 19 -23.25 -0.55 14.09
C PRO A 19 -23.75 0.79 13.56
N GLY A 20 -24.39 0.78 12.38
CA GLY A 20 -24.95 1.96 11.76
C GLY A 20 -23.97 2.83 10.99
N VAL A 21 -22.69 2.48 10.95
CA VAL A 21 -21.68 3.17 10.14
C VAL A 21 -21.52 2.45 8.82
N ASN A 22 -21.62 3.18 7.70
CA ASN A 22 -21.36 2.62 6.38
C ASN A 22 -19.91 2.13 6.30
N ASP A 23 -19.66 1.05 5.56
CA ASP A 23 -18.33 0.47 5.41
C ASP A 23 -17.28 1.51 5.01
N VAL A 24 -17.59 2.37 4.04
CA VAL A 24 -16.67 3.39 3.54
C VAL A 24 -16.28 4.43 4.61
N GLN A 25 -17.10 4.60 5.64
CA GLN A 25 -16.90 5.58 6.71
C GLN A 25 -16.29 4.97 7.98
N ARG A 26 -15.96 3.70 7.99
CA ARG A 26 -15.34 3.05 9.15
C ARG A 26 -13.95 3.64 9.43
N PRO A 27 -13.73 4.21 10.63
CA PRO A 27 -12.43 4.80 10.97
C PRO A 27 -11.42 3.74 11.43
N LEU A 28 -10.17 4.13 11.53
CA LEU A 28 -9.17 3.31 12.22
C LEU A 28 -9.45 3.28 13.73
N THR A 29 -9.06 2.18 14.36
CA THR A 29 -8.95 2.12 15.82
C THR A 29 -7.71 2.88 16.29
N GLY A 30 -7.58 3.11 17.60
CA GLY A 30 -6.36 3.68 18.16
C GLY A 30 -5.12 2.83 17.85
N ARG A 31 -5.26 1.51 17.93
CA ARG A 31 -4.21 0.58 17.53
C ARG A 31 -3.89 0.73 16.04
N GLY A 32 -4.91 0.83 15.20
CA GLY A 32 -4.70 1.02 13.76
C GLY A 32 -3.88 2.27 13.46
N ARG A 33 -4.16 3.37 14.12
CA ARG A 33 -3.38 4.60 13.97
C ARG A 33 -1.92 4.43 14.39
N ARG A 34 -1.68 3.74 15.50
CA ARG A 34 -0.31 3.45 15.96
C ARG A 34 0.43 2.53 15.00
N ASP A 35 -0.23 1.51 14.49
CA ASP A 35 0.35 0.58 13.52
C ASP A 35 0.71 1.29 12.21
N ALA A 36 -0.16 2.16 11.73
CA ALA A 36 0.08 2.94 10.53
C ALA A 36 1.28 3.89 10.70
N ALA A 37 1.39 4.55 11.86
CA ALA A 37 2.55 5.37 12.16
C ALA A 37 3.84 4.53 12.20
N ALA A 38 3.77 3.31 12.74
CA ALA A 38 4.91 2.40 12.76
C ALA A 38 5.33 1.99 11.34
N ALA A 39 4.36 1.77 10.45
CA ALA A 39 4.64 1.49 9.03
C ALA A 39 5.39 2.66 8.39
N GLY A 40 4.95 3.89 8.65
CA GLY A 40 5.63 5.10 8.16
C GLY A 40 7.07 5.21 8.66
N ARG A 41 7.30 4.94 9.93
CA ARG A 41 8.65 4.94 10.51
C ARG A 41 9.52 3.84 9.88
N TRP A 42 8.95 2.68 9.62
CA TRP A 42 9.67 1.60 8.96
C TRP A 42 10.08 1.98 7.53
N LEU A 43 9.17 2.56 6.75
CA LEU A 43 9.48 3.04 5.41
C LEU A 43 10.60 4.09 5.43
N LEU A 44 10.52 5.03 6.36
CA LEU A 44 11.55 6.06 6.54
C LEU A 44 12.92 5.43 6.86
N ALA A 45 12.95 4.47 7.76
CA ALA A 45 14.19 3.78 8.16
C ALA A 45 14.79 2.98 7.00
N GLN A 46 13.94 2.46 6.09
CA GLN A 46 14.41 1.72 4.91
C GLN A 46 14.81 2.64 3.75
N GLY A 47 14.62 3.94 3.87
CA GLY A 47 14.89 4.87 2.80
C GLY A 47 13.90 4.78 1.63
N ILE A 48 12.71 4.27 1.88
CA ILE A 48 11.66 4.12 0.86
C ILE A 48 10.73 5.33 0.91
N ALA A 49 10.74 6.12 -0.16
CA ALA A 49 9.88 7.29 -0.29
C ALA A 49 9.09 7.17 -1.60
N PRO A 50 7.75 7.05 -1.54
CA PRO A 50 6.97 6.92 -2.77
C PRO A 50 6.90 8.23 -3.53
N ASP A 51 6.94 8.13 -4.87
CA ASP A 51 6.73 9.27 -5.77
C ASP A 51 5.25 9.48 -6.05
N GLN A 52 4.46 8.41 -5.99
CA GLN A 52 3.02 8.41 -6.20
C GLN A 52 2.36 7.50 -5.18
N VAL A 53 1.21 7.92 -4.68
CA VAL A 53 0.40 7.12 -3.75
C VAL A 53 -1.00 6.95 -4.33
N LEU A 54 -1.42 5.71 -4.47
CA LEU A 54 -2.75 5.32 -4.94
C LEU A 54 -3.51 4.77 -3.73
N CYS A 55 -4.39 5.58 -3.17
CA CYS A 55 -5.08 5.26 -1.93
C CYS A 55 -6.58 5.07 -2.19
N SER A 56 -7.14 4.01 -1.62
CA SER A 56 -8.60 3.83 -1.65
C SER A 56 -9.31 5.05 -1.03
N SER A 57 -10.48 5.37 -1.56
CA SER A 57 -11.30 6.48 -1.05
C SER A 57 -11.94 6.21 0.32
N ALA A 58 -11.88 4.98 0.83
CA ALA A 58 -12.43 4.66 2.15
C ALA A 58 -11.70 5.42 3.27
N ARG A 59 -12.46 5.75 4.33
CA ARG A 59 -11.90 6.47 5.47
C ARG A 59 -10.72 5.74 6.11
N ARG A 60 -10.81 4.42 6.29
CA ARG A 60 -9.73 3.62 6.92
C ARG A 60 -8.42 3.65 6.14
N THR A 61 -8.48 3.69 4.82
CA THR A 61 -7.28 3.81 3.98
C THR A 61 -6.73 5.23 4.00
N ARG A 62 -7.60 6.24 3.96
CA ARG A 62 -7.19 7.65 4.08
C ARG A 62 -6.50 7.91 5.42
N GLU A 63 -7.06 7.41 6.51
CA GLU A 63 -6.47 7.56 7.84
C GLU A 63 -5.16 6.78 7.96
N THR A 64 -5.06 5.60 7.33
CA THR A 64 -3.80 4.84 7.27
C THR A 64 -2.71 5.68 6.60
N TRP A 65 -2.99 6.23 5.43
CA TRP A 65 -2.02 7.07 4.72
C TRP A 65 -1.66 8.32 5.52
N GLU A 66 -2.65 8.97 6.14
CA GLU A 66 -2.42 10.14 6.98
C GLU A 66 -1.39 9.87 8.08
N GLN A 67 -1.52 8.74 8.78
CA GLN A 67 -0.58 8.36 9.83
C GLN A 67 0.80 7.96 9.27
N VAL A 68 0.81 7.24 8.16
CA VAL A 68 2.06 6.86 7.48
C VAL A 68 2.82 8.10 7.05
N SER A 69 2.16 9.02 6.35
CA SER A 69 2.80 10.23 5.84
C SER A 69 3.30 11.15 6.95
N ALA A 70 2.52 11.30 8.02
CA ALA A 70 2.93 12.09 9.18
C ALA A 70 4.21 11.53 9.82
N ALA A 71 4.31 10.20 9.92
CA ALA A 71 5.50 9.55 10.47
C ALA A 71 6.71 9.64 9.54
N MET A 72 6.49 9.70 8.22
CA MET A 72 7.57 9.89 7.25
C MET A 72 8.11 11.32 7.21
N GLY A 73 7.30 12.29 7.63
CA GLY A 73 7.70 13.70 7.68
C GLY A 73 8.09 14.24 6.30
N ALA A 74 9.27 14.83 6.19
CA ALA A 74 9.77 15.42 4.95
C ALA A 74 9.98 14.42 3.81
N SER A 75 10.06 13.12 4.12
CA SER A 75 10.20 12.06 3.11
C SER A 75 8.86 11.66 2.47
N ALA A 76 7.74 12.12 3.02
CA ALA A 76 6.43 11.88 2.41
C ALA A 76 6.28 12.71 1.14
N PRO A 77 5.60 12.20 0.10
CA PRO A 77 5.36 12.97 -1.10
C PRO A 77 4.38 14.11 -0.86
N ASP A 78 4.44 15.11 -1.72
CA ASP A 78 3.48 16.21 -1.69
C ASP A 78 2.05 15.73 -1.93
N ALA A 79 1.07 16.49 -1.45
CA ALA A 79 -0.35 16.15 -1.59
C ALA A 79 -0.76 15.92 -3.05
N GLY A 80 -0.14 16.61 -4.00
CA GLY A 80 -0.41 16.45 -5.43
C GLY A 80 -0.01 15.08 -5.99
N ALA A 81 0.84 14.34 -5.28
CA ALA A 81 1.25 12.99 -5.67
C ALA A 81 0.37 11.90 -5.06
N VAL A 82 -0.64 12.28 -4.27
CA VAL A 82 -1.55 11.33 -3.61
C VAL A 82 -2.90 11.38 -4.32
N SER A 83 -3.32 10.23 -4.85
CA SER A 83 -4.61 10.08 -5.52
C SER A 83 -5.51 9.19 -4.67
N PHE A 84 -6.71 9.70 -4.34
CA PHE A 84 -7.73 8.94 -3.64
C PHE A 84 -8.69 8.36 -4.66
N GLU A 85 -8.66 7.02 -4.80
CA GLU A 85 -9.27 6.32 -5.92
C GLU A 85 -10.41 5.41 -5.46
N SER A 86 -11.62 5.66 -5.96
CA SER A 86 -12.75 4.76 -5.73
C SER A 86 -12.51 3.39 -6.37
N ARG A 87 -11.73 3.35 -7.45
CA ARG A 87 -11.34 2.08 -8.09
C ARG A 87 -10.55 1.18 -7.15
N VAL A 88 -9.81 1.74 -6.19
CA VAL A 88 -9.09 0.93 -5.19
C VAL A 88 -10.03 0.42 -4.10
N TYR A 89 -11.09 1.16 -3.78
CA TYR A 89 -12.07 0.73 -2.79
C TYR A 89 -12.79 -0.56 -3.20
N ASP A 90 -13.29 -0.61 -4.43
CA ASP A 90 -14.02 -1.75 -4.96
C ASP A 90 -13.12 -2.70 -5.77
N ALA A 91 -11.80 -2.56 -5.66
CA ALA A 91 -10.87 -3.22 -6.55
C ALA A 91 -10.81 -4.73 -6.36
N GLY A 92 -10.78 -5.45 -7.47
CA GLY A 92 -10.15 -6.77 -7.55
C GLY A 92 -8.67 -6.58 -7.92
N THR A 93 -7.95 -7.68 -8.01
CA THR A 93 -6.52 -7.66 -8.35
C THR A 93 -6.27 -6.99 -9.70
N GLN A 94 -7.11 -7.27 -10.70
CA GLN A 94 -6.95 -6.70 -12.03
C GLN A 94 -7.12 -5.18 -12.04
N ASP A 95 -8.04 -4.64 -11.23
CA ASP A 95 -8.23 -3.20 -11.13
C ASP A 95 -6.99 -2.51 -10.54
N LEU A 96 -6.36 -3.12 -9.55
CA LEU A 96 -5.11 -2.61 -8.98
C LEU A 96 -3.98 -2.67 -9.99
N LEU A 97 -3.88 -3.75 -10.75
CA LEU A 97 -2.87 -3.89 -11.81
C LEU A 97 -3.07 -2.83 -12.89
N ASP A 98 -4.32 -2.58 -13.29
CA ASP A 98 -4.62 -1.58 -14.31
C ASP A 98 -4.16 -0.19 -13.85
N LEU A 99 -4.43 0.16 -12.60
CA LEU A 99 -3.97 1.42 -12.01
C LEU A 99 -2.46 1.53 -12.01
N VAL A 100 -1.75 0.47 -11.62
CA VAL A 100 -0.29 0.43 -11.60
C VAL A 100 0.25 0.55 -13.03
N ASN A 101 -0.35 -0.16 -13.97
CA ASN A 101 0.07 -0.15 -15.38
C ASN A 101 -0.08 1.24 -16.03
N GLU A 102 -1.02 2.05 -15.55
CA GLU A 102 -1.28 3.40 -16.07
C GLU A 102 -0.24 4.43 -15.59
N GLN A 103 0.59 4.09 -14.61
CA GLN A 103 1.49 5.06 -13.99
C GLN A 103 2.65 5.42 -14.92
N PRO A 104 3.12 6.68 -14.86
CA PRO A 104 4.24 7.10 -15.71
C PRO A 104 5.56 6.46 -15.26
N ASN A 105 6.42 6.12 -16.20
CA ASN A 105 7.68 5.44 -15.91
C ASN A 105 8.70 6.33 -15.18
N ASP A 106 8.50 7.62 -15.10
CA ASP A 106 9.33 8.51 -14.28
C ASP A 106 8.99 8.42 -12.78
N ALA A 107 7.84 7.84 -12.42
CA ALA A 107 7.56 7.47 -11.04
C ALA A 107 8.34 6.19 -10.71
N GLN A 108 9.32 6.29 -9.83
CA GLN A 108 10.19 5.16 -9.49
C GLN A 108 9.59 4.26 -8.43
N THR A 109 8.90 4.85 -7.46
CA THR A 109 8.29 4.12 -6.34
C THR A 109 6.83 4.53 -6.20
N ILE A 110 5.95 3.53 -6.27
CA ILE A 110 4.51 3.71 -6.10
C ILE A 110 4.07 2.96 -4.85
N LEU A 111 3.23 3.59 -4.05
CA LEU A 111 2.62 2.95 -2.89
C LEU A 111 1.11 2.87 -3.09
N THR A 112 0.54 1.68 -2.91
CA THR A 112 -0.90 1.50 -2.90
C THR A 112 -1.38 1.28 -1.47
N VAL A 113 -2.45 1.94 -1.08
CA VAL A 113 -3.12 1.71 0.21
C VAL A 113 -4.52 1.18 -0.08
N GLY A 114 -4.72 -0.08 0.22
CA GLY A 114 -5.93 -0.77 -0.19
C GLY A 114 -6.43 -1.80 0.82
N HIS A 115 -7.18 -2.76 0.29
CA HIS A 115 -7.96 -3.72 1.05
C HIS A 115 -7.60 -5.16 0.67
N ASN A 116 -7.83 -6.10 1.58
CA ASN A 116 -7.84 -7.51 1.25
C ASN A 116 -9.26 -7.90 0.77
N PRO A 117 -9.38 -8.90 -0.10
CA PRO A 117 -8.29 -9.79 -0.56
C PRO A 117 -7.43 -9.23 -1.69
N ALA A 118 -7.81 -8.12 -2.32
CA ALA A 118 -7.14 -7.61 -3.52
C ALA A 118 -5.65 -7.34 -3.30
N SER A 119 -5.28 -6.69 -2.18
CA SER A 119 -3.87 -6.38 -1.89
C SER A 119 -3.03 -7.64 -1.71
N ALA A 120 -3.52 -8.61 -0.95
CA ALA A 120 -2.82 -9.89 -0.75
C ALA A 120 -2.68 -10.65 -2.07
N HIS A 121 -3.74 -10.69 -2.88
CA HIS A 121 -3.71 -11.35 -4.19
C HIS A 121 -2.75 -10.66 -5.15
N LEU A 122 -2.66 -9.33 -5.11
CA LEU A 122 -1.70 -8.57 -5.91
C LEU A 122 -0.26 -8.97 -5.59
N VAL A 123 0.07 -9.09 -4.31
CA VAL A 123 1.39 -9.52 -3.87
C VAL A 123 1.70 -10.93 -4.39
N THR A 124 0.75 -11.86 -4.25
CA THR A 124 0.88 -13.24 -4.75
C THR A 124 1.07 -13.25 -6.27
N TRP A 125 0.27 -12.48 -7.00
CA TRP A 125 0.34 -12.43 -8.45
C TRP A 125 1.69 -11.90 -8.94
N LEU A 126 2.18 -10.84 -8.29
CA LEU A 126 3.44 -10.20 -8.69
C LEU A 126 4.67 -11.06 -8.37
N THR A 127 4.65 -11.73 -7.22
CA THR A 127 5.84 -12.45 -6.72
C THR A 127 5.83 -13.95 -7.01
N GLY A 128 4.67 -14.49 -7.37
CA GLY A 128 4.48 -15.93 -7.51
C GLY A 128 4.46 -16.68 -6.18
N ARG A 129 4.41 -15.97 -5.05
CA ARG A 129 4.44 -16.57 -3.72
C ARG A 129 3.05 -16.58 -3.10
N SER A 130 2.61 -17.75 -2.64
CA SER A 130 1.29 -17.96 -2.02
C SER A 130 1.34 -18.15 -0.50
N ASP A 131 2.55 -18.13 0.08
CA ASP A 131 2.80 -18.39 1.49
C ASP A 131 2.86 -17.12 2.35
N ILE A 132 2.41 -15.99 1.82
CA ILE A 132 2.53 -14.68 2.47
C ILE A 132 1.27 -14.37 3.25
N ALA A 133 1.40 -14.25 4.58
CA ALA A 133 0.34 -13.72 5.44
C ALA A 133 0.31 -12.18 5.29
N PHE A 134 -0.88 -11.61 5.10
CA PHE A 134 -1.02 -10.18 4.86
C PHE A 134 -2.09 -9.58 5.78
N PRO A 135 -1.79 -9.47 7.09
CA PRO A 135 -2.75 -8.93 8.06
C PRO A 135 -2.95 -7.42 7.90
N ALA A 136 -3.84 -6.85 8.70
CA ALA A 136 -4.06 -5.40 8.69
C ALA A 136 -2.74 -4.66 8.91
N CYS A 137 -2.53 -3.60 8.13
CA CYS A 137 -1.30 -2.80 8.09
C CYS A 137 -0.06 -3.55 7.60
N ALA A 138 -0.19 -4.75 7.02
CA ALA A 138 0.94 -5.41 6.36
C ALA A 138 1.34 -4.61 5.12
N LEU A 139 2.63 -4.59 4.84
CA LEU A 139 3.14 -4.02 3.60
C LEU A 139 4.19 -4.94 2.98
N ALA A 140 4.20 -4.96 1.65
CA ALA A 140 5.18 -5.69 0.87
C ALA A 140 5.90 -4.72 -0.06
N VAL A 141 7.22 -4.82 -0.09
CA VAL A 141 8.07 -4.05 -1.01
C VAL A 141 8.46 -4.98 -2.14
N ILE A 142 8.06 -4.65 -3.34
CA ILE A 142 8.24 -5.52 -4.52
C ILE A 142 9.04 -4.76 -5.56
N ARG A 143 10.15 -5.36 -6.00
CA ARG A 143 10.96 -4.83 -7.09
C ARG A 143 10.46 -5.36 -8.42
N LEU A 144 10.25 -4.45 -9.35
CA LEU A 144 9.74 -4.73 -10.68
C LEU A 144 10.75 -4.29 -11.75
N GLY A 145 10.45 -4.58 -13.02
CA GLY A 145 11.24 -4.09 -14.13
C GLY A 145 11.07 -2.59 -14.40
N GLU A 146 11.53 -2.15 -15.55
CA GLU A 146 11.63 -0.73 -15.90
C GLU A 146 10.32 -0.10 -16.41
N SER A 147 9.27 -0.88 -16.58
CA SER A 147 8.01 -0.36 -17.12
C SER A 147 6.83 -0.83 -16.29
N TRP A 148 6.07 0.13 -15.78
CA TRP A 148 4.81 -0.18 -15.08
C TRP A 148 3.80 -0.87 -16.00
N ALA A 149 3.81 -0.52 -17.30
CA ALA A 149 2.89 -1.11 -18.27
C ALA A 149 3.23 -2.56 -18.63
N ALA A 150 4.45 -3.02 -18.35
CA ALA A 150 4.95 -4.34 -18.74
C ALA A 150 5.07 -5.33 -17.58
N VAL A 151 4.35 -5.12 -16.49
CA VAL A 151 4.36 -5.99 -15.32
C VAL A 151 3.68 -7.32 -15.65
N VAL A 152 4.36 -8.43 -15.32
CA VAL A 152 3.89 -9.79 -15.62
C VAL A 152 3.79 -10.64 -14.35
N PRO A 153 2.97 -11.71 -14.36
CA PRO A 153 2.86 -12.59 -13.19
C PRO A 153 4.21 -13.22 -12.84
N GLY A 154 4.56 -13.19 -11.57
CA GLY A 154 5.82 -13.75 -11.08
C GLY A 154 7.05 -12.94 -11.47
N GLY A 155 6.88 -11.78 -12.12
CA GLY A 155 7.98 -10.93 -12.56
C GLY A 155 8.55 -10.02 -11.47
N GLY A 156 7.91 -9.97 -10.29
CA GLY A 156 8.36 -9.16 -9.18
C GLY A 156 9.16 -9.94 -8.15
N GLU A 157 10.11 -9.28 -7.53
CA GLU A 157 10.87 -9.83 -6.41
C GLU A 157 10.39 -9.22 -5.10
N LEU A 158 10.03 -10.07 -4.14
CA LEU A 158 9.68 -9.60 -2.79
C LEU A 158 10.96 -9.18 -2.07
N ALA A 159 11.20 -7.87 -2.01
CA ALA A 159 12.40 -7.31 -1.39
C ALA A 159 12.26 -7.22 0.14
N ALA A 160 11.06 -6.95 0.64
CA ALA A 160 10.79 -6.89 2.07
C ALA A 160 9.31 -7.11 2.35
N LEU A 161 9.03 -7.63 3.53
CA LEU A 161 7.67 -7.80 4.05
C LEU A 161 7.67 -7.32 5.50
N TRP A 162 6.74 -6.43 5.83
CA TRP A 162 6.59 -5.92 7.19
C TRP A 162 5.14 -6.01 7.63
N ALA A 163 4.93 -6.27 8.89
CA ALA A 163 3.62 -6.21 9.52
C ALA A 163 3.79 -5.74 10.96
N PRO A 164 2.76 -5.13 11.57
CA PRO A 164 2.85 -4.72 12.97
C PRO A 164 3.03 -5.94 13.87
N GLY A 165 3.75 -5.75 14.97
CA GLY A 165 3.93 -6.78 15.97
C GLY A 165 2.61 -7.16 16.64
N PRO A 166 2.57 -8.29 17.37
CA PRO A 166 1.38 -8.69 18.09
C PRO A 166 1.00 -7.64 19.12
N ALA A 167 -0.31 -7.57 19.45
CA ALA A 167 -0.79 -6.70 20.51
C ALA A 167 -0.16 -7.10 21.84
N ALA A 168 0.46 -6.12 22.49
CA ALA A 168 1.00 -6.31 23.83
C ALA A 168 -0.14 -6.36 24.85
#